data_03f9cd3190d19a6ee17bed852e8ef78b
#
_entry.id   03f9cd3190d19a6ee17bed852e8ef78b
#
_cell.length_a   1.000
_cell.length_b   1.000
_cell.length_c   1.000
_cell.angle_alpha   90.00
_cell.angle_beta   90.00
_cell.angle_gamma   90.00
#
_symmetry.space_group_name_H-M   'P 1'
#
loop_
_entity.id
_entity.type
_entity.pdbx_description
1 polymer ?
#
loop_
_entity_poly.entity_id
_entity_poly.type
_entity_poly.pdbx_seq_one_letter_code
_entity_poly.pdbx_strand_id
1 'polypeptide(L)'
;MPKKFIAGLIAPDVLQNAISIKKCGILEIRYDLFENMDDWPNLLQKVSELNPKALKLGTIRLKKDGGKWKNSRASERIGLFDKSLDWIDLERGMITEKNSHKIICSWHLFDRVPSERELSEFAEECLELGVQGCKVAAMAHLKRDAEPLYDFAKKYGKKFELFAAFAMGEQGKESRVRSLKEGANLTYASIGKALAPGQLSVEEINNQCGGS
;
A
#
# COMPACT_ATOMS: atom_id res chain seq x y z
N MET A 1 -3.40 -20.65 -6.68
CA MET A 1 -2.52 -19.59 -6.17
C MET A 1 -3.39 -18.48 -5.57
N PRO A 2 -3.01 -17.82 -4.48
CA PRO A 2 -3.76 -16.68 -3.98
C PRO A 2 -3.83 -15.57 -5.05
N LYS A 3 -4.94 -14.87 -5.11
CA LYS A 3 -5.15 -13.75 -6.04
C LYS A 3 -4.11 -12.66 -5.74
N LYS A 4 -3.39 -12.21 -6.77
CA LYS A 4 -2.43 -11.10 -6.66
C LYS A 4 -3.10 -9.80 -7.06
N PHE A 5 -2.76 -8.73 -6.35
CA PHE A 5 -3.33 -7.40 -6.55
C PHE A 5 -2.24 -6.38 -6.88
N ILE A 6 -2.56 -5.49 -7.80
CA ILE A 6 -1.83 -4.24 -8.02
C ILE A 6 -2.70 -3.13 -7.45
N ALA A 7 -2.18 -2.42 -6.45
CA ALA A 7 -2.79 -1.20 -5.93
C ALA A 7 -2.28 -0.01 -6.75
N GLY A 8 -3.16 0.59 -7.53
CA GLY A 8 -2.88 1.83 -8.24
C GLY A 8 -3.14 3.04 -7.34
N LEU A 9 -2.18 3.96 -7.27
CA LEU A 9 -2.29 5.16 -6.42
C LEU A 9 -3.10 6.23 -7.13
N ILE A 10 -4.17 6.67 -6.47
CA ILE A 10 -5.04 7.77 -6.90
C ILE A 10 -4.57 9.06 -6.22
N ALA A 11 -4.09 9.99 -7.06
CA ALA A 11 -3.70 11.35 -6.72
C ALA A 11 -4.46 12.32 -7.65
N PRO A 12 -4.45 13.64 -7.40
CA PRO A 12 -5.26 14.61 -8.16
C PRO A 12 -5.09 14.55 -9.68
N ASP A 13 -3.87 14.30 -10.15
CA ASP A 13 -3.48 14.32 -11.57
C ASP A 13 -3.78 13.03 -12.34
N VAL A 14 -4.20 11.95 -11.67
CA VAL A 14 -4.33 10.63 -12.31
C VAL A 14 -5.77 10.24 -12.69
N LEU A 15 -6.77 10.99 -12.25
CA LEU A 15 -8.18 10.65 -12.49
C LEU A 15 -8.58 10.64 -13.97
N GLN A 16 -7.77 11.22 -14.85
CA GLN A 16 -7.97 11.20 -16.30
C GLN A 16 -7.44 9.91 -16.95
N ASN A 17 -6.64 9.12 -16.24
CA ASN A 17 -6.01 7.91 -16.79
C ASN A 17 -6.86 6.65 -16.53
N ALA A 18 -8.06 6.63 -17.13
CA ALA A 18 -9.03 5.54 -16.95
C ALA A 18 -8.51 4.16 -17.39
N ILE A 19 -7.57 4.09 -18.34
CA ILE A 19 -7.03 2.82 -18.86
C ILE A 19 -6.19 2.13 -17.78
N SER A 20 -5.26 2.83 -17.15
CA SER A 20 -4.42 2.26 -16.08
C SER A 20 -5.23 1.98 -14.82
N ILE A 21 -6.22 2.83 -14.49
CA ILE A 21 -7.14 2.61 -13.37
C ILE A 21 -7.88 1.28 -13.51
N LYS A 22 -8.37 0.94 -14.70
CA LYS A 22 -9.10 -0.32 -14.95
C LYS A 22 -8.22 -1.58 -14.83
N LYS A 23 -6.91 -1.45 -14.89
CA LYS A 23 -5.96 -2.56 -14.73
C LYS A 23 -5.61 -2.86 -13.27
N CYS A 24 -6.04 -2.02 -12.33
CA CYS A 24 -5.78 -2.19 -10.90
C CYS A 24 -6.84 -3.07 -10.24
N GLY A 25 -6.40 -3.98 -9.37
CA GLY A 25 -7.30 -4.75 -8.51
C GLY A 25 -7.68 -4.03 -7.22
N ILE A 26 -6.88 -3.05 -6.82
CA ILE A 26 -7.11 -2.13 -5.70
C ILE A 26 -6.84 -0.71 -6.18
N LEU A 27 -7.64 0.25 -5.74
CA LEU A 27 -7.40 1.68 -5.94
C LEU A 27 -7.12 2.32 -4.57
N GLU A 28 -5.86 2.71 -4.35
CA GLU A 28 -5.45 3.43 -3.14
C GLU A 28 -5.71 4.91 -3.32
N ILE A 29 -6.71 5.44 -2.61
CA ILE A 29 -7.05 6.86 -2.63
C ILE A 29 -6.19 7.57 -1.58
N ARG A 30 -5.23 8.37 -2.04
CA ARG A 30 -4.31 9.17 -1.22
C ARG A 30 -4.97 10.49 -0.84
N TYR A 31 -5.90 10.42 0.10
CA TYR A 31 -6.67 11.58 0.58
C TYR A 31 -5.78 12.74 1.06
N ASP A 32 -4.62 12.42 1.63
CA ASP A 32 -3.64 13.43 2.06
C ASP A 32 -3.05 14.28 0.93
N LEU A 33 -3.24 13.90 -0.33
CA LEU A 33 -2.79 14.66 -1.49
C LEU A 33 -3.86 15.60 -2.06
N PHE A 34 -5.11 15.50 -1.61
CA PHE A 34 -6.22 16.36 -2.03
C PHE A 34 -6.43 17.48 -1.02
N GLU A 35 -6.49 18.73 -1.49
CA GLU A 35 -6.48 19.91 -0.65
C GLU A 35 -7.80 20.11 0.12
N ASN A 36 -8.94 19.80 -0.51
CA ASN A 36 -10.26 20.01 0.05
C ASN A 36 -10.88 18.69 0.51
N MET A 37 -11.12 18.55 1.81
CA MET A 37 -11.74 17.37 2.40
C MET A 37 -13.24 17.22 2.03
N ASP A 38 -13.92 18.33 1.75
CA ASP A 38 -15.34 18.32 1.37
C ASP A 38 -15.57 17.60 0.04
N ASP A 39 -14.51 17.47 -0.80
CA ASP A 39 -14.58 16.77 -2.08
C ASP A 39 -14.33 15.25 -1.95
N TRP A 40 -13.93 14.74 -0.79
CA TRP A 40 -13.56 13.33 -0.63
C TRP A 40 -14.71 12.34 -0.92
N PRO A 41 -15.99 12.60 -0.54
CA PRO A 41 -17.11 11.73 -0.93
C PRO A 41 -17.28 11.65 -2.45
N ASN A 42 -17.21 12.80 -3.13
CA ASN A 42 -17.30 12.88 -4.60
C ASN A 42 -16.12 12.17 -5.28
N LEU A 43 -14.92 12.28 -4.70
CA LEU A 43 -13.72 11.59 -5.17
C LEU A 43 -13.91 10.07 -5.10
N LEU A 44 -14.37 9.55 -3.95
CA LEU A 44 -14.63 8.12 -3.78
C LEU A 44 -15.67 7.60 -4.78
N GLN A 45 -16.76 8.35 -4.98
CA GLN A 45 -17.77 8.02 -5.98
C GLN A 45 -17.14 7.94 -7.38
N LYS A 46 -16.42 8.98 -7.81
CA LYS A 46 -15.77 9.04 -9.12
C LYS A 46 -14.79 7.88 -9.32
N VAL A 47 -13.97 7.58 -8.32
CA VAL A 47 -13.02 6.45 -8.37
C VAL A 47 -13.77 5.12 -8.49
N SER A 48 -14.90 4.97 -7.80
CA SER A 48 -15.73 3.77 -7.85
C SER A 48 -16.40 3.59 -9.21
N GLU A 49 -16.82 4.66 -9.86
CA GLU A 49 -17.37 4.63 -11.23
C GLU A 49 -16.31 4.26 -12.28
N LEU A 50 -15.06 4.74 -12.11
CA LEU A 50 -13.97 4.43 -13.04
C LEU A 50 -13.57 2.94 -13.03
N ASN A 51 -13.60 2.29 -11.87
CA ASN A 51 -13.38 0.85 -11.74
C ASN A 51 -14.23 0.25 -10.60
N PRO A 52 -15.49 -0.12 -10.88
CA PRO A 52 -16.42 -0.67 -9.87
C PRO A 52 -15.95 -2.00 -9.25
N LYS A 53 -15.10 -2.75 -9.98
CA LYS A 53 -14.63 -4.07 -9.55
C LYS A 53 -13.40 -4.03 -8.64
N ALA A 54 -12.67 -2.91 -8.63
CA ALA A 54 -11.51 -2.76 -7.77
C ALA A 54 -11.93 -2.49 -6.32
N LEU A 55 -11.19 -3.04 -5.37
CA LEU A 55 -11.31 -2.68 -3.96
C LEU A 55 -10.83 -1.24 -3.75
N LYS A 56 -11.47 -0.51 -2.83
CA LYS A 56 -11.15 0.87 -2.47
C LYS A 56 -10.39 0.89 -1.16
N LEU A 57 -9.15 1.36 -1.21
CA LEU A 57 -8.27 1.52 -0.07
C LEU A 57 -8.09 3.01 0.23
N GLY A 58 -8.56 3.46 1.39
CA GLY A 58 -8.36 4.83 1.85
C GLY A 58 -7.03 4.98 2.59
N THR A 59 -6.25 6.01 2.22
CA THR A 59 -4.98 6.34 2.87
C THR A 59 -4.90 7.84 3.15
N ILE A 60 -4.68 8.20 4.42
CA ILE A 60 -4.33 9.55 4.87
C ILE A 60 -2.92 9.48 5.45
N ARG A 61 -1.90 9.59 4.59
CA ARG A 61 -0.50 9.36 4.96
C ARG A 61 0.07 10.52 5.77
N LEU A 62 0.67 10.20 6.92
CA LEU A 62 1.36 11.16 7.77
C LEU A 62 2.61 11.75 7.09
N LYS A 63 2.93 13.00 7.41
CA LYS A 63 4.12 13.67 6.88
C LYS A 63 5.41 12.92 7.20
N LYS A 64 5.54 12.37 8.41
CA LYS A 64 6.70 11.57 8.83
C LYS A 64 6.87 10.28 8.03
N ASP A 65 5.77 9.76 7.45
CA ASP A 65 5.72 8.53 6.65
C ASP A 65 5.60 8.82 5.13
N GLY A 66 6.04 10.01 4.71
CA GLY A 66 6.11 10.41 3.30
C GLY A 66 4.82 10.96 2.70
N GLY A 67 3.86 11.35 3.52
CA GLY A 67 2.61 11.99 3.11
C GLY A 67 2.57 13.50 3.36
N LYS A 68 1.37 14.07 3.32
CA LYS A 68 1.13 15.49 3.59
C LYS A 68 0.35 15.76 4.87
N TRP A 69 -0.24 14.75 5.49
CA TRP A 69 -1.06 14.93 6.69
C TRP A 69 -0.23 15.26 7.92
N LYS A 70 -0.62 16.29 8.66
CA LYS A 70 0.15 16.78 9.82
C LYS A 70 -0.35 16.24 11.16
N ASN A 71 -1.65 15.96 11.28
CA ASN A 71 -2.25 15.49 12.52
C ASN A 71 -1.95 13.99 12.74
N SER A 72 -1.40 13.65 13.91
CA SER A 72 -1.01 12.27 14.24
C SER A 72 -2.08 11.48 14.98
N ARG A 73 -3.21 12.07 15.38
CA ARG A 73 -4.24 11.36 16.14
C ARG A 73 -4.96 10.35 15.26
N ALA A 74 -4.81 9.06 15.58
CA ALA A 74 -5.39 7.97 14.81
C ALA A 74 -6.92 8.02 14.77
N SER A 75 -7.57 8.28 15.90
CA SER A 75 -9.04 8.34 16.03
C SER A 75 -9.65 9.43 15.14
N GLU A 76 -9.02 10.60 15.05
CA GLU A 76 -9.49 11.69 14.18
C GLU A 76 -9.39 11.28 12.69
N ARG A 77 -8.28 10.64 12.29
CA ARG A 77 -8.13 10.18 10.90
C ARG A 77 -9.09 9.07 10.53
N ILE A 78 -9.31 8.13 11.44
CA ILE A 78 -10.25 7.03 11.24
C ILE A 78 -11.66 7.56 11.00
N GLY A 79 -12.06 8.58 11.76
CA GLY A 79 -13.36 9.22 11.61
C GLY A 79 -13.58 9.96 10.29
N LEU A 80 -12.52 10.24 9.54
CA LEU A 80 -12.61 10.89 8.22
C LEU A 80 -12.83 9.88 7.07
N PHE A 81 -12.60 8.59 7.29
CA PHE A 81 -12.79 7.58 6.24
C PHE A 81 -14.27 7.26 6.05
N ASP A 82 -14.69 7.26 4.78
CA ASP A 82 -16.02 6.83 4.39
C ASP A 82 -16.23 5.33 4.69
N LYS A 83 -17.38 4.98 5.22
CA LYS A 83 -17.74 3.60 5.60
C LYS A 83 -17.84 2.63 4.41
N SER A 84 -17.95 3.14 3.20
CA SER A 84 -18.00 2.32 1.97
C SER A 84 -16.63 1.93 1.43
N LEU A 85 -15.53 2.39 2.06
CA LEU A 85 -14.19 1.88 1.75
C LEU A 85 -14.06 0.42 2.17
N ASP A 86 -13.46 -0.41 1.32
CA ASP A 86 -13.18 -1.80 1.65
C ASP A 86 -12.04 -1.93 2.66
N TRP A 87 -11.05 -1.04 2.57
CA TRP A 87 -9.83 -1.04 3.36
C TRP A 87 -9.39 0.37 3.74
N ILE A 88 -8.67 0.47 4.86
CA ILE A 88 -7.90 1.66 5.23
C ILE A 88 -6.46 1.30 5.53
N ASP A 89 -5.52 2.21 5.23
CA ASP A 89 -4.10 2.08 5.57
C ASP A 89 -3.80 2.94 6.80
N LEU A 90 -3.29 2.32 7.85
CA LEU A 90 -2.84 3.00 9.07
C LEU A 90 -1.39 2.61 9.35
N GLU A 91 -0.59 3.58 9.76
CA GLU A 91 0.81 3.35 10.10
C GLU A 91 0.96 2.55 11.39
N ARG A 92 2.06 1.80 11.49
CA ARG A 92 2.50 1.11 12.70
C ARG A 92 2.42 2.02 13.93
N GLY A 93 1.86 1.52 15.04
CA GLY A 93 1.65 2.27 16.27
C GLY A 93 0.43 3.20 16.28
N MET A 94 -0.36 3.22 15.19
CA MET A 94 -1.60 4.01 15.10
C MET A 94 -2.88 3.18 15.29
N ILE A 95 -2.75 1.87 15.44
CA ILE A 95 -3.89 0.96 15.59
C ILE A 95 -4.05 0.68 17.07
N THR A 96 -5.11 1.22 17.66
CA THR A 96 -5.38 1.10 19.12
C THR A 96 -6.65 0.32 19.44
N GLU A 97 -7.54 0.13 18.46
CA GLU A 97 -8.87 -0.47 18.66
C GLU A 97 -9.34 -1.22 17.41
N LYS A 98 -10.31 -2.14 17.60
CA LYS A 98 -11.03 -2.77 16.49
C LYS A 98 -11.78 -1.72 15.70
N ASN A 99 -11.64 -1.76 14.39
CA ASN A 99 -12.29 -0.84 13.47
C ASN A 99 -13.36 -1.56 12.62
N SER A 100 -14.32 -0.79 12.10
CA SER A 100 -15.32 -1.30 11.15
C SER A 100 -14.74 -1.61 9.77
N HIS A 101 -13.63 -0.97 9.40
CA HIS A 101 -12.90 -1.24 8.15
C HIS A 101 -11.88 -2.36 8.35
N LYS A 102 -11.56 -3.06 7.26
CA LYS A 102 -10.36 -3.87 7.19
C LYS A 102 -9.14 -2.95 7.15
N ILE A 103 -8.11 -3.28 7.93
CA ILE A 103 -6.92 -2.44 8.09
C ILE A 103 -5.71 -3.10 7.46
N ILE A 104 -4.96 -2.31 6.68
CA ILE A 104 -3.56 -2.60 6.36
C ILE A 104 -2.69 -1.83 7.36
N CYS A 105 -1.98 -2.55 8.24
CA CYS A 105 -0.95 -1.96 9.09
C CYS A 105 0.30 -1.75 8.24
N SER A 106 0.73 -0.50 8.10
CA SER A 106 1.86 -0.14 7.23
C SER A 106 3.06 0.39 8.01
N TRP A 107 4.25 -0.02 7.58
CA TRP A 107 5.52 0.45 8.11
C TRP A 107 6.41 0.96 6.98
N HIS A 108 6.80 2.24 7.08
CA HIS A 108 7.66 2.91 6.11
C HIS A 108 9.00 3.27 6.75
N LEU A 109 10.11 2.87 6.12
CA LEU A 109 11.46 3.24 6.53
C LEU A 109 12.18 3.88 5.34
N PHE A 110 12.72 5.06 5.55
CA PHE A 110 13.36 5.86 4.50
C PHE A 110 14.89 5.82 4.55
N ASP A 111 15.45 5.15 5.53
CA ASP A 111 16.90 5.05 5.77
C ASP A 111 17.47 3.67 5.49
N ARG A 112 16.71 2.60 5.69
CA ARG A 112 17.18 1.22 5.55
C ARG A 112 16.05 0.21 5.33
N VAL A 113 16.41 -1.03 5.05
CA VAL A 113 15.53 -2.20 5.17
C VAL A 113 15.66 -2.78 6.60
N PRO A 114 14.54 -3.15 7.26
CA PRO A 114 14.59 -3.78 8.58
C PRO A 114 15.27 -5.16 8.53
N SER A 115 15.87 -5.56 9.64
CA SER A 115 16.35 -6.91 9.83
C SER A 115 15.21 -7.94 9.86
N GLU A 116 15.51 -9.22 9.63
CA GLU A 116 14.53 -10.31 9.71
C GLU A 116 13.82 -10.37 11.07
N ARG A 117 14.54 -10.06 12.16
CA ARG A 117 13.98 -9.99 13.50
C ARG A 117 12.94 -8.89 13.61
N GLU A 118 13.26 -7.66 13.19
CA GLU A 118 12.35 -6.52 13.23
C GLU A 118 11.11 -6.74 12.35
N LEU A 119 11.28 -7.38 11.19
CA LEU A 119 10.18 -7.77 10.31
C LEU A 119 9.27 -8.80 10.96
N SER A 120 9.85 -9.79 11.65
CA SER A 120 9.08 -10.81 12.37
C SER A 120 8.30 -10.20 13.53
N GLU A 121 8.94 -9.35 14.34
CA GLU A 121 8.29 -8.62 15.45
C GLU A 121 7.12 -7.75 14.92
N PHE A 122 7.29 -7.08 13.78
CA PHE A 122 6.21 -6.31 13.18
C PHE A 122 5.04 -7.17 12.70
N ALA A 123 5.30 -8.32 12.07
CA ALA A 123 4.22 -9.21 11.65
C ALA A 123 3.44 -9.79 12.83
N GLU A 124 4.12 -10.20 13.89
CA GLU A 124 3.47 -10.71 15.10
C GLU A 124 2.64 -9.60 15.78
N GLU A 125 3.16 -8.36 15.86
CA GLU A 125 2.39 -7.18 16.30
C GLU A 125 1.09 -7.01 15.49
N CYS A 126 1.17 -7.11 14.16
CA CYS A 126 -0.01 -7.03 13.28
C CYS A 126 -1.02 -8.16 13.56
N LEU A 127 -0.55 -9.39 13.79
CA LEU A 127 -1.41 -10.54 14.11
C LEU A 127 -2.08 -10.38 15.47
N GLU A 128 -1.36 -9.91 16.49
CA GLU A 128 -1.90 -9.64 17.82
C GLU A 128 -2.97 -8.54 17.81
N LEU A 129 -2.77 -7.50 16.99
CA LEU A 129 -3.76 -6.44 16.77
C LEU A 129 -4.97 -6.92 15.93
N GLY A 130 -4.91 -8.12 15.35
CA GLY A 130 -5.98 -8.70 14.54
C GLY A 130 -6.26 -7.96 13.24
N VAL A 131 -5.27 -7.25 12.68
CA VAL A 131 -5.41 -6.59 11.39
C VAL A 131 -5.31 -7.58 10.23
N GLN A 132 -6.05 -7.31 9.15
CA GLN A 132 -6.17 -8.22 8.02
C GLN A 132 -5.08 -8.00 6.96
N GLY A 133 -4.36 -6.89 7.03
CA GLY A 133 -3.31 -6.56 6.07
C GLY A 133 -2.02 -6.10 6.74
N CYS A 134 -0.88 -6.43 6.11
CA CYS A 134 0.45 -6.05 6.56
C CYS A 134 1.25 -5.50 5.38
N LYS A 135 1.90 -4.34 5.58
CA LYS A 135 2.68 -3.67 4.53
C LYS A 135 4.00 -3.15 5.06
N VAL A 136 5.09 -3.50 4.39
CA VAL A 136 6.42 -2.91 4.62
C VAL A 136 6.91 -2.27 3.33
N ALA A 137 7.31 -1.00 3.41
CA ALA A 137 7.99 -0.27 2.36
C ALA A 137 9.27 0.35 2.93
N ALA A 138 10.44 -0.12 2.51
CA ALA A 138 11.72 0.22 3.13
C ALA A 138 12.77 0.61 2.10
N MET A 139 13.64 1.58 2.40
CA MET A 139 14.67 2.06 1.47
C MET A 139 15.79 1.03 1.29
N ALA A 140 16.06 0.67 0.03
CA ALA A 140 17.23 -0.13 -0.33
C ALA A 140 18.31 0.76 -0.94
N HIS A 141 19.55 0.62 -0.44
CA HIS A 141 20.74 1.28 -0.98
C HIS A 141 21.48 0.36 -1.95
N LEU A 142 21.35 -0.95 -1.76
CA LEU A 142 21.88 -2.00 -2.62
C LEU A 142 20.75 -2.99 -2.97
N LYS A 143 20.85 -3.67 -4.13
CA LYS A 143 19.85 -4.68 -4.54
C LYS A 143 19.67 -5.79 -3.50
N ARG A 144 20.76 -6.25 -2.87
CA ARG A 144 20.74 -7.29 -1.85
C ARG A 144 20.00 -6.88 -0.56
N ASP A 145 19.82 -5.59 -0.31
CA ASP A 145 19.11 -5.12 0.89
C ASP A 145 17.63 -5.55 0.88
N ALA A 146 17.09 -5.92 -0.29
CA ALA A 146 15.72 -6.41 -0.42
C ALA A 146 15.53 -7.89 -0.01
N GLU A 147 16.59 -8.68 0.17
CA GLU A 147 16.48 -10.13 0.48
C GLU A 147 15.66 -10.42 1.75
N PRO A 148 15.83 -9.69 2.88
CA PRO A 148 14.99 -9.91 4.07
C PRO A 148 13.49 -9.73 3.82
N LEU A 149 13.10 -8.85 2.87
CA LEU A 149 11.70 -8.64 2.51
C LEU A 149 11.10 -9.83 1.74
N TYR A 150 11.91 -10.56 0.98
CA TYR A 150 11.46 -11.77 0.29
C TYR A 150 11.24 -12.93 1.27
N ASP A 151 12.15 -13.13 2.21
CA ASP A 151 12.01 -14.15 3.25
C ASP A 151 10.83 -13.81 4.19
N PHE A 152 10.63 -12.54 4.47
CA PHE A 152 9.45 -12.05 5.17
C PHE A 152 8.16 -12.38 4.41
N ALA A 153 8.12 -12.17 3.09
CA ALA A 153 6.96 -12.51 2.27
C ALA A 153 6.68 -14.02 2.24
N LYS A 154 7.72 -14.86 2.13
CA LYS A 154 7.58 -16.33 2.21
C LYS A 154 6.97 -16.79 3.53
N LYS A 155 7.46 -16.21 4.63
CA LYS A 155 7.09 -16.63 5.99
C LYS A 155 5.70 -16.15 6.38
N TYR A 156 5.34 -14.91 6.06
CA TYR A 156 4.14 -14.25 6.58
C TYR A 156 3.06 -13.95 5.55
N GLY A 157 3.35 -13.97 4.26
CA GLY A 157 2.42 -13.54 3.22
C GLY A 157 1.07 -14.25 3.22
N LYS A 158 1.02 -15.53 3.63
CA LYS A 158 -0.22 -16.31 3.73
C LYS A 158 -1.00 -16.10 5.03
N LYS A 159 -0.43 -15.41 6.01
CA LYS A 159 -1.09 -15.14 7.29
C LYS A 159 -2.02 -13.91 7.23
N PHE A 160 -1.96 -13.13 6.16
CA PHE A 160 -2.75 -11.93 5.94
C PHE A 160 -3.60 -12.03 4.67
N GLU A 161 -4.75 -11.36 4.66
CA GLU A 161 -5.59 -11.24 3.45
C GLU A 161 -4.89 -10.38 2.39
N LEU A 162 -4.23 -9.29 2.81
CA LEU A 162 -3.38 -8.45 1.96
C LEU A 162 -2.00 -8.31 2.58
N PHE A 163 -0.98 -8.65 1.80
CA PHE A 163 0.40 -8.59 2.26
C PHE A 163 1.31 -7.97 1.20
N ALA A 164 2.02 -6.91 1.57
CA ALA A 164 2.98 -6.22 0.73
C ALA A 164 4.33 -6.06 1.46
N ALA A 165 5.42 -6.47 0.83
CA ALA A 165 6.77 -6.23 1.33
C ALA A 165 7.68 -5.92 0.15
N PHE A 166 8.16 -4.68 0.04
CA PHE A 166 9.01 -4.25 -1.07
C PHE A 166 9.97 -3.14 -0.66
N ALA A 167 11.06 -3.05 -1.40
CA ALA A 167 12.02 -1.99 -1.21
C ALA A 167 11.69 -0.76 -2.08
N MET A 168 12.00 0.42 -1.54
CA MET A 168 11.97 1.71 -2.21
C MET A 168 13.35 2.07 -2.77
N GLY A 169 13.41 3.14 -3.55
CA GLY A 169 14.61 3.58 -4.24
C GLY A 169 14.87 2.78 -5.52
N GLU A 170 15.81 3.25 -6.33
CA GLU A 170 16.12 2.64 -7.63
C GLU A 170 16.65 1.20 -7.45
N GLN A 171 17.43 0.94 -6.40
CA GLN A 171 17.96 -0.39 -6.09
C GLN A 171 16.86 -1.38 -5.63
N GLY A 172 15.75 -0.84 -5.10
CA GLY A 172 14.59 -1.63 -4.65
C GLY A 172 13.55 -1.92 -5.74
N LYS A 173 13.65 -1.32 -6.93
CA LYS A 173 12.62 -1.32 -7.97
C LYS A 173 12.10 -2.72 -8.31
N GLU A 174 13.01 -3.68 -8.51
CA GLU A 174 12.68 -5.08 -8.87
C GLU A 174 11.91 -5.82 -7.77
N SER A 175 12.07 -5.40 -6.51
CA SER A 175 11.46 -6.07 -5.37
C SER A 175 9.92 -6.05 -5.41
N ARG A 176 9.33 -5.05 -6.03
CA ARG A 176 7.86 -4.92 -6.16
C ARG A 176 7.22 -6.09 -6.91
N VAL A 177 7.92 -6.65 -7.89
CA VAL A 177 7.46 -7.81 -8.66
C VAL A 177 7.99 -9.11 -8.05
N ARG A 178 9.26 -9.14 -7.63
CA ARG A 178 9.86 -10.34 -7.03
C ARG A 178 9.13 -10.76 -5.74
N SER A 179 8.77 -9.81 -4.89
CA SER A 179 8.00 -10.07 -3.67
C SER A 179 6.68 -10.82 -3.94
N LEU A 180 5.97 -10.49 -5.03
CA LEU A 180 4.77 -11.22 -5.45
C LEU A 180 5.06 -12.69 -5.81
N LYS A 181 6.27 -13.02 -6.26
CA LYS A 181 6.68 -14.40 -6.56
C LYS A 181 7.07 -15.15 -5.30
N GLU A 182 7.53 -14.43 -4.28
CA GLU A 182 8.03 -14.97 -3.01
C GLU A 182 6.95 -15.10 -1.91
N GLY A 183 5.71 -14.71 -2.17
CA GLY A 183 4.62 -14.94 -1.20
C GLY A 183 3.74 -13.74 -0.89
N ALA A 184 4.16 -12.51 -1.23
CA ALA A 184 3.28 -11.36 -1.19
C ALA A 184 2.12 -11.51 -2.20
N ASN A 185 0.99 -10.90 -1.90
CA ASN A 185 -0.15 -10.87 -2.81
C ASN A 185 -0.60 -9.46 -3.17
N LEU A 186 0.11 -8.44 -2.68
CA LEU A 186 -0.15 -7.04 -2.96
C LEU A 186 1.15 -6.32 -3.34
N THR A 187 1.10 -5.51 -4.38
CA THR A 187 2.14 -4.54 -4.72
C THR A 187 1.52 -3.20 -5.11
N TYR A 188 2.33 -2.13 -5.10
CA TYR A 188 1.89 -0.76 -5.35
C TYR A 188 2.52 -0.20 -6.62
N ALA A 189 1.69 0.42 -7.45
CA ALA A 189 2.08 0.99 -8.73
C ALA A 189 1.66 2.46 -8.85
N SER A 190 2.39 3.23 -9.64
CA SER A 190 1.94 4.55 -10.06
C SER A 190 0.93 4.46 -11.19
N ILE A 191 -0.07 5.34 -11.14
CA ILE A 191 -0.93 5.69 -12.26
C ILE A 191 -0.46 7.07 -12.71
N GLY A 192 0.15 7.17 -13.90
CA GLY A 192 0.81 8.39 -14.35
C GLY A 192 2.19 8.58 -13.70
N LYS A 193 2.47 9.78 -13.15
CA LYS A 193 3.77 10.11 -12.57
C LYS A 193 4.03 9.32 -11.28
N ALA A 194 5.25 8.79 -11.14
CA ALA A 194 5.68 8.12 -9.91
C ALA A 194 5.66 9.09 -8.71
N LEU A 195 5.09 8.64 -7.59
CA LEU A 195 5.01 9.41 -6.34
C LEU A 195 6.17 9.11 -5.39
N ALA A 196 6.95 8.07 -5.67
CA ALA A 196 8.11 7.67 -4.88
C ALA A 196 9.25 7.15 -5.78
N PRO A 197 10.52 7.31 -5.39
CA PRO A 197 11.66 6.76 -6.12
C PRO A 197 11.54 5.23 -6.29
N GLY A 198 11.87 4.73 -7.48
CA GLY A 198 11.79 3.30 -7.80
C GLY A 198 10.37 2.74 -7.90
N GLN A 199 9.34 3.58 -7.97
CA GLN A 199 7.97 3.14 -8.18
C GLN A 199 7.76 2.76 -9.66
N LEU A 200 7.26 1.54 -9.88
CA LEU A 200 6.86 1.04 -11.20
C LEU A 200 5.45 1.53 -11.54
N SER A 201 5.19 1.76 -12.82
CA SER A 201 3.84 1.98 -13.33
C SER A 201 3.01 0.69 -13.30
N VAL A 202 1.69 0.84 -13.41
CA VAL A 202 0.76 -0.30 -13.54
C VAL A 202 1.12 -1.17 -14.76
N GLU A 203 1.50 -0.53 -15.86
CA GLU A 203 1.89 -1.19 -17.10
C GLU A 203 3.17 -2.01 -16.92
N GLU A 204 4.21 -1.42 -16.31
CA GLU A 204 5.49 -2.10 -16.06
C GLU A 204 5.30 -3.35 -15.19
N ILE A 205 4.46 -3.27 -14.12
CA ILE A 205 4.19 -4.43 -13.26
C ILE A 205 3.41 -5.51 -14.02
N ASN A 206 2.37 -5.13 -14.77
CA ASN A 206 1.58 -6.08 -15.54
C ASN A 206 2.45 -6.82 -16.58
N ASN A 207 3.34 -6.11 -17.28
CA ASN A 207 4.24 -6.71 -18.26
C ASN A 207 5.22 -7.71 -17.61
N GLN A 208 5.71 -7.42 -16.40
CA GLN A 208 6.62 -8.31 -15.67
C GLN A 208 5.91 -9.48 -14.96
N CYS A 209 4.62 -9.35 -14.66
CA CYS A 209 3.81 -10.41 -14.05
C CYS A 209 3.09 -11.27 -15.09
N GLY A 210 2.77 -10.75 -16.28
CA GLY A 210 2.02 -11.45 -17.34
C GLY A 210 2.88 -12.25 -18.31
N GLY A 211 4.20 -12.24 -18.17
CA GLY A 211 5.15 -12.97 -19.02
C GLY A 211 5.49 -14.39 -18.54
N SER A 212 4.55 -15.08 -17.89
CA SER A 212 4.75 -16.46 -17.39
C SER A 212 3.69 -17.38 -17.96
#